data_9949e2ec006c0022a11104143c340e4f
#
_entry.id   9949e2ec006c0022a11104143c340e4f
#
_cell.length_a   1.000
_cell.length_b   1.000
_cell.length_c   1.000
_cell.angle_alpha   90.00
_cell.angle_beta   90.00
_cell.angle_gamma   90.00
#
_symmetry.space_group_name_H-M   'P 1'
#
loop_
_entity.id
_entity.type
_entity.pdbx_description
1 polymer ?
#
loop_
_entity_poly.entity_id
_entity_poly.type
_entity_poly.pdbx_seq_one_letter_code
_entity_poly.pdbx_strand_id
1 'polypeptide(L)'
;MGNIQEVIMNVEKQEQNILVIGNGFDLYHCLPTRYIDFINVVNRLLVLENEQRLHSCVYVNYVLGNNSPLYKDEYIKKCYQIHSNRMRNVELSPHRIQRLVEIANNNVWIKYFMKMCSRDIGWIDFEKEMAQVINAITNYFDCISANESCYLQKGIDIDQNILSRSDVDILMSVPFFEEKDECLKIKDEYYNKALESEKILKIDEAKIINILELDLESLAEALCIYLEQFVQSIAIDKKSDNSLFYRINEVINFNYTDTYSRLYSKDTNIFYVHGNMNEIEKGIVLGVNADQRDQSSSMDLRFVKFKKYYQRIQKSTSFRIKKMLNEDNKNHLHIVGHSLDITDKDILTGLILYPNTYTTVYYHSNDAKKEHIAKLILLFGKDKFEELVNEEKIEFHKLKEFEVCDLPELFDEEYELYEEECFEYSMNHSCRIIEQGAYNGTILCGNELIRIGVKEEGGLGCAEEEIADYFLSRLEYFNHSGKYKGVVIIDEIFNDNRYGAVSAEIKYLLPKGSEQDISEEQLRKLLDTEFKFNPMVVSGVKFEYL
;
A
#
# COMPACT_ATOMS: atom_id res chain seq x y z
N MET A 1 -32.67 44.96 36.45
CA MET A 1 -31.32 44.41 36.51
C MET A 1 -31.46 42.91 36.48
N GLY A 2 -31.44 42.34 35.35
CA GLY A 2 -31.56 40.89 35.15
C GLY A 2 -30.20 40.31 34.78
N ASN A 3 -29.74 39.38 35.57
CA ASN A 3 -28.53 38.61 35.34
C ASN A 3 -28.67 37.81 34.05
N ILE A 4 -27.87 38.14 33.05
CA ILE A 4 -27.60 37.29 31.92
C ILE A 4 -26.52 36.33 32.42
N GLN A 5 -26.93 35.13 32.84
CA GLN A 5 -26.00 34.00 32.98
C GLN A 5 -25.57 33.61 31.57
N GLU A 6 -24.29 33.82 31.28
CA GLU A 6 -23.61 33.22 30.14
C GLU A 6 -23.69 31.68 30.34
N VAL A 7 -24.59 31.06 29.60
CA VAL A 7 -24.56 29.62 29.40
C VAL A 7 -23.39 29.36 28.46
N ILE A 8 -22.21 29.11 29.01
CA ILE A 8 -21.10 28.50 28.28
C ILE A 8 -21.57 27.08 27.96
N MET A 9 -22.11 26.89 26.76
CA MET A 9 -22.22 25.54 26.20
C MET A 9 -20.80 25.00 26.08
N ASN A 10 -20.43 24.11 26.99
CA ASN A 10 -19.33 23.18 26.74
C ASN A 10 -19.77 22.32 25.54
N VAL A 11 -19.43 22.74 24.34
CA VAL A 11 -19.46 21.86 23.18
C VAL A 11 -18.38 20.83 23.47
N GLU A 12 -18.76 19.62 23.87
CA GLU A 12 -17.83 18.51 23.93
C GLU A 12 -17.16 18.41 22.57
N LYS A 13 -15.83 18.64 22.52
CA LYS A 13 -15.06 18.53 21.31
C LYS A 13 -15.19 17.09 20.81
N GLN A 14 -15.65 16.93 19.59
CA GLN A 14 -15.76 15.63 18.96
C GLN A 14 -14.35 15.06 18.78
N GLU A 15 -14.13 13.82 19.23
CA GLU A 15 -12.87 13.12 19.02
C GLU A 15 -12.83 12.53 17.61
N GLN A 16 -11.70 12.70 16.93
CA GLN A 16 -11.46 12.20 15.59
C GLN A 16 -10.17 11.38 15.57
N ASN A 17 -10.26 10.11 15.18
CA ASN A 17 -9.12 9.22 15.01
C ASN A 17 -8.66 9.21 13.55
N ILE A 18 -7.43 9.62 13.32
CA ILE A 18 -6.82 9.72 11.99
C ILE A 18 -5.62 8.80 11.92
N LEU A 19 -5.62 7.88 10.96
CA LEU A 19 -4.53 6.95 10.75
C LEU A 19 -3.61 7.46 9.63
N VAL A 20 -2.33 7.64 9.95
CA VAL A 20 -1.28 7.94 8.97
C VAL A 20 -0.48 6.67 8.73
N ILE A 21 -0.48 6.18 7.49
CA ILE A 21 0.20 4.95 7.12
C ILE A 21 1.27 5.20 6.06
N GLY A 22 2.40 4.51 6.21
CA GLY A 22 3.48 4.43 5.24
C GLY A 22 3.81 2.97 4.92
N ASN A 23 4.87 2.71 4.15
CA ASN A 23 5.21 1.37 3.67
C ASN A 23 5.33 0.31 4.77
N GLY A 24 5.74 0.68 5.98
CA GLY A 24 5.77 -0.22 7.13
C GLY A 24 4.39 -0.80 7.49
N PHE A 25 3.28 -0.16 7.09
CA PHE A 25 1.94 -0.73 7.26
C PHE A 25 1.73 -1.94 6.34
N ASP A 26 2.14 -1.85 5.08
CA ASP A 26 2.10 -2.99 4.16
C ASP A 26 3.07 -4.10 4.60
N LEU A 27 4.27 -3.73 5.05
CA LEU A 27 5.24 -4.68 5.59
C LEU A 27 4.73 -5.36 6.87
N TYR A 28 3.98 -4.65 7.71
CA TYR A 28 3.32 -5.22 8.87
C TYR A 28 2.34 -6.35 8.47
N HIS A 29 1.64 -6.18 7.33
CA HIS A 29 0.75 -7.19 6.77
C HIS A 29 1.48 -8.24 5.91
N CYS A 30 2.81 -8.27 5.98
CA CYS A 30 3.66 -9.19 5.22
C CYS A 30 3.41 -9.13 3.70
N LEU A 31 3.24 -7.92 3.16
CA LEU A 31 3.14 -7.69 1.73
C LEU A 31 4.51 -7.33 1.14
N PRO A 32 4.87 -7.85 -0.04
CA PRO A 32 6.18 -7.61 -0.64
C PRO A 32 6.23 -6.20 -1.29
N THR A 33 6.30 -5.15 -0.47
CA THR A 33 6.26 -3.75 -0.92
C THR A 33 7.58 -3.00 -0.76
N ARG A 34 8.68 -3.71 -0.43
CA ARG A 34 10.02 -3.10 -0.43
C ARG A 34 10.44 -2.82 -1.88
N TYR A 35 11.14 -1.74 -2.13
CA TYR A 35 11.69 -1.47 -3.46
C TYR A 35 12.60 -2.60 -3.97
N ILE A 36 13.31 -3.27 -3.08
CA ILE A 36 14.11 -4.44 -3.43
C ILE A 36 13.25 -5.62 -3.92
N ASP A 37 12.03 -5.79 -3.38
CA ASP A 37 11.11 -6.83 -3.82
C ASP A 37 10.68 -6.58 -5.28
N PHE A 38 10.37 -5.32 -5.61
CA PHE A 38 10.08 -4.90 -6.98
C PHE A 38 11.25 -5.22 -7.93
N ILE A 39 12.46 -4.80 -7.59
CA ILE A 39 13.65 -5.04 -8.44
C ILE A 39 13.94 -6.53 -8.60
N ASN A 40 13.80 -7.31 -7.54
CA ASN A 40 14.01 -8.77 -7.58
C ASN A 40 12.99 -9.45 -8.49
N VAL A 41 11.71 -9.05 -8.44
CA VAL A 41 10.67 -9.57 -9.33
C VAL A 41 10.97 -9.18 -10.78
N VAL A 42 11.30 -7.91 -11.05
CA VAL A 42 11.68 -7.45 -12.39
C VAL A 42 12.85 -8.25 -12.93
N ASN A 43 13.91 -8.42 -12.13
CA ASN A 43 15.08 -9.21 -12.54
C ASN A 43 14.68 -10.68 -12.84
N ARG A 44 13.81 -11.27 -12.02
CA ARG A 44 13.31 -12.64 -12.28
C ARG A 44 12.55 -12.73 -13.59
N LEU A 45 11.70 -11.75 -13.90
CA LEU A 45 10.95 -11.71 -15.16
C LEU A 45 11.87 -11.56 -16.38
N LEU A 46 12.89 -10.70 -16.29
CA LEU A 46 13.90 -10.55 -17.36
C LEU A 46 14.69 -11.85 -17.59
N VAL A 47 15.03 -12.59 -16.52
CA VAL A 47 15.67 -13.91 -16.68
C VAL A 47 14.73 -14.89 -17.40
N LEU A 48 13.44 -14.92 -17.03
CA LEU A 48 12.44 -15.77 -17.67
C LEU A 48 12.21 -15.39 -19.15
N GLU A 49 12.27 -14.11 -19.49
CA GLU A 49 12.20 -13.66 -20.87
C GLU A 49 13.39 -14.14 -21.68
N ASN A 50 14.61 -13.97 -21.18
CA ASN A 50 15.84 -14.42 -21.82
C ASN A 50 15.87 -15.94 -22.00
N GLU A 51 15.27 -16.69 -21.09
CA GLU A 51 15.09 -18.15 -21.20
C GLU A 51 13.91 -18.56 -22.09
N GLN A 52 13.19 -17.61 -22.69
CA GLN A 52 11.96 -17.82 -23.47
C GLN A 52 10.83 -18.52 -22.65
N ARG A 53 10.81 -18.31 -21.35
CA ARG A 53 9.88 -18.94 -20.40
C ARG A 53 8.88 -17.97 -19.77
N LEU A 54 8.83 -16.72 -20.23
CA LEU A 54 7.93 -15.70 -19.68
C LEU A 54 6.45 -16.14 -19.80
N HIS A 55 6.09 -16.84 -20.86
CA HIS A 55 4.75 -17.41 -21.05
C HIS A 55 4.33 -18.43 -19.96
N SER A 56 5.29 -19.00 -19.22
CA SER A 56 5.02 -19.90 -18.09
C SER A 56 4.67 -19.14 -16.81
N CYS A 57 4.81 -17.81 -16.81
CA CYS A 57 4.55 -16.95 -15.66
C CYS A 57 3.03 -16.63 -15.57
N VAL A 58 2.23 -17.66 -15.27
CA VAL A 58 0.77 -17.56 -15.21
C VAL A 58 0.28 -17.15 -13.82
N TYR A 59 0.97 -17.58 -12.76
CA TYR A 59 0.56 -17.36 -11.37
C TYR A 59 1.63 -16.64 -10.56
N VAL A 60 1.20 -15.84 -9.57
CA VAL A 60 2.09 -15.19 -8.59
C VAL A 60 3.03 -16.20 -7.93
N ASN A 61 2.52 -17.39 -7.63
CA ASN A 61 3.29 -18.50 -7.04
C ASN A 61 4.52 -18.91 -7.88
N TYR A 62 4.48 -18.75 -9.20
CA TYR A 62 5.61 -19.08 -10.06
C TYR A 62 6.79 -18.12 -9.87
N VAL A 63 6.49 -16.87 -9.51
CA VAL A 63 7.50 -15.81 -9.31
C VAL A 63 7.94 -15.73 -7.85
N LEU A 64 7.02 -15.78 -6.89
CA LEU A 64 7.27 -15.56 -5.46
C LEU A 64 7.21 -16.84 -4.62
N GLY A 65 6.75 -17.96 -5.18
CA GLY A 65 6.53 -19.21 -4.45
C GLY A 65 7.79 -20.00 -4.14
N ASN A 66 7.61 -21.12 -3.44
CA ASN A 66 8.69 -21.97 -2.89
C ASN A 66 9.66 -22.53 -3.93
N ASN A 67 9.28 -22.61 -5.19
CA ASN A 67 10.13 -23.05 -6.30
C ASN A 67 10.86 -21.88 -6.99
N SER A 68 10.63 -20.65 -6.56
CA SER A 68 11.29 -19.46 -7.10
C SER A 68 12.64 -19.23 -6.39
N PRO A 69 13.66 -18.74 -7.11
CA PRO A 69 14.88 -18.26 -6.47
C PRO A 69 14.66 -17.17 -5.43
N LEU A 70 13.56 -16.37 -5.57
CA LEU A 70 13.23 -15.29 -4.66
C LEU A 70 12.79 -15.78 -3.27
N TYR A 71 12.36 -17.04 -3.17
CA TYR A 71 12.00 -17.66 -1.87
C TYR A 71 13.19 -17.80 -0.90
N LYS A 72 14.42 -17.56 -1.36
CA LYS A 72 15.61 -17.51 -0.50
C LYS A 72 15.68 -16.25 0.37
N ASP A 73 15.00 -15.19 -0.02
CA ASP A 73 14.84 -13.99 0.80
C ASP A 73 13.90 -14.32 1.96
N GLU A 74 14.36 -14.14 3.20
CA GLU A 74 13.59 -14.50 4.40
C GLU A 74 12.27 -13.70 4.53
N TYR A 75 12.24 -12.46 4.03
CA TYR A 75 11.03 -11.68 4.04
C TYR A 75 10.01 -12.18 3.00
N ILE A 76 10.44 -12.46 1.77
CA ILE A 76 9.58 -13.07 0.74
C ILE A 76 9.07 -14.42 1.20
N LYS A 77 9.90 -15.21 1.86
CA LYS A 77 9.50 -16.49 2.45
C LYS A 77 8.42 -16.32 3.50
N LYS A 78 8.54 -15.30 4.40
CA LYS A 78 7.52 -14.96 5.37
C LYS A 78 6.21 -14.51 4.70
N CYS A 79 6.29 -13.64 3.69
CA CYS A 79 5.12 -13.23 2.90
C CYS A 79 4.42 -14.45 2.29
N TYR A 80 5.20 -15.35 1.69
CA TYR A 80 4.66 -16.57 1.10
C TYR A 80 3.99 -17.48 2.15
N GLN A 81 4.59 -17.68 3.30
CA GLN A 81 4.01 -18.52 4.36
C GLN A 81 2.66 -17.99 4.84
N ILE A 82 2.52 -16.68 4.94
CA ILE A 82 1.28 -16.03 5.38
C ILE A 82 0.21 -16.02 4.28
N HIS A 83 0.59 -15.77 3.03
CA HIS A 83 -0.35 -15.59 1.93
C HIS A 83 -0.36 -16.77 0.93
N SER A 84 0.19 -17.94 1.29
CA SER A 84 0.44 -19.05 0.35
C SER A 84 -0.81 -19.54 -0.38
N ASN A 85 -1.93 -19.66 0.31
CA ASN A 85 -3.18 -20.12 -0.29
C ASN A 85 -3.65 -19.17 -1.40
N ARG A 86 -3.53 -17.85 -1.15
CA ARG A 86 -3.90 -16.84 -2.14
C ARG A 86 -2.91 -16.79 -3.30
N MET A 87 -1.61 -16.74 -3.01
CA MET A 87 -0.56 -16.67 -4.04
C MET A 87 -0.63 -17.82 -5.06
N ARG A 88 -1.09 -19.01 -4.65
CA ARG A 88 -1.22 -20.17 -5.55
C ARG A 88 -2.27 -19.98 -6.62
N ASN A 89 -3.32 -19.22 -6.33
CA ASN A 89 -4.52 -19.10 -7.16
C ASN A 89 -4.60 -17.76 -7.90
N VAL A 90 -3.71 -16.80 -7.61
CA VAL A 90 -3.71 -15.51 -8.29
C VAL A 90 -3.03 -15.60 -9.64
N GLU A 91 -3.82 -15.38 -10.70
CA GLU A 91 -3.32 -15.31 -12.06
C GLU A 91 -2.71 -13.94 -12.35
N LEU A 92 -1.60 -13.97 -13.09
CA LEU A 92 -0.94 -12.78 -13.60
C LEU A 92 -1.47 -12.44 -14.99
N SER A 93 -1.70 -11.16 -15.25
CA SER A 93 -2.07 -10.71 -16.59
C SER A 93 -0.88 -10.77 -17.55
N PRO A 94 -0.89 -11.62 -18.60
CA PRO A 94 0.24 -11.75 -19.53
C PRO A 94 0.61 -10.41 -20.20
N HIS A 95 -0.38 -9.60 -20.55
CA HIS A 95 -0.15 -8.29 -21.16
C HIS A 95 0.55 -7.32 -20.19
N ARG A 96 0.14 -7.31 -18.91
CA ARG A 96 0.76 -6.45 -17.87
C ARG A 96 2.20 -6.90 -17.58
N ILE A 97 2.43 -8.21 -17.51
CA ILE A 97 3.78 -8.76 -17.30
C ILE A 97 4.68 -8.45 -18.49
N GLN A 98 4.20 -8.62 -19.72
CA GLN A 98 4.95 -8.24 -20.91
C GLN A 98 5.31 -6.75 -20.91
N ARG A 99 4.34 -5.88 -20.57
CA ARG A 99 4.57 -4.43 -20.46
C ARG A 99 5.62 -4.09 -19.40
N LEU A 100 5.59 -4.75 -18.24
CA LEU A 100 6.60 -4.56 -17.18
C LEU A 100 8.01 -4.90 -17.69
N VAL A 101 8.14 -6.01 -18.41
CA VAL A 101 9.41 -6.44 -19.01
C VAL A 101 9.91 -5.47 -20.08
N GLU A 102 9.03 -4.99 -20.96
CA GLU A 102 9.37 -3.97 -21.97
C GLU A 102 9.90 -2.68 -21.35
N ILE A 103 9.26 -2.21 -20.29
CA ILE A 103 9.74 -1.03 -19.56
C ILE A 103 11.11 -1.33 -18.95
N ALA A 104 11.27 -2.46 -18.28
CA ALA A 104 12.51 -2.80 -17.59
C ALA A 104 13.71 -2.93 -18.53
N ASN A 105 13.51 -3.45 -19.73
CA ASN A 105 14.55 -3.57 -20.75
C ASN A 105 15.07 -2.20 -21.27
N ASN A 106 14.29 -1.13 -21.13
CA ASN A 106 14.64 0.17 -21.72
C ASN A 106 14.89 1.27 -20.69
N ASN A 107 14.35 1.14 -19.47
CA ASN A 107 14.34 2.18 -18.45
C ASN A 107 15.71 2.37 -17.77
N VAL A 108 16.21 3.60 -17.76
CA VAL A 108 17.50 3.98 -17.16
C VAL A 108 17.51 3.75 -15.66
N TRP A 109 16.44 4.11 -14.97
CA TRP A 109 16.35 4.00 -13.52
C TRP A 109 16.33 2.55 -13.06
N ILE A 110 15.54 1.70 -13.71
CA ILE A 110 15.48 0.27 -13.38
C ILE A 110 16.85 -0.38 -13.56
N LYS A 111 17.53 -0.11 -14.69
CA LYS A 111 18.87 -0.62 -14.96
C LYS A 111 19.88 -0.17 -13.90
N TYR A 112 19.81 1.12 -13.52
CA TYR A 112 20.66 1.67 -12.47
C TYR A 112 20.40 0.97 -11.13
N PHE A 113 19.15 0.82 -10.71
CA PHE A 113 18.80 0.17 -9.44
C PHE A 113 19.19 -1.31 -9.42
N MET A 114 19.01 -2.04 -10.51
CA MET A 114 19.48 -3.43 -10.64
C MET A 114 20.99 -3.53 -10.45
N LYS A 115 21.76 -2.58 -11.00
CA LYS A 115 23.21 -2.52 -10.82
C LYS A 115 23.58 -2.20 -9.36
N MET A 116 22.85 -1.33 -8.67
CA MET A 116 23.07 -1.03 -7.26
C MET A 116 22.74 -2.23 -6.37
N CYS A 117 21.62 -2.91 -6.60
CA CYS A 117 21.23 -4.11 -5.84
C CYS A 117 22.25 -5.26 -5.97
N SER A 118 22.97 -5.37 -7.08
CA SER A 118 24.02 -6.39 -7.27
C SER A 118 25.28 -6.18 -6.43
N ARG A 119 25.43 -5.03 -5.75
CA ARG A 119 26.56 -4.67 -4.91
C ARG A 119 26.39 -5.03 -3.41
N ASP A 120 25.56 -6.01 -3.09
CA ASP A 120 25.30 -6.50 -1.71
C ASP A 120 24.60 -5.52 -0.75
N ILE A 121 23.86 -4.56 -1.27
CA ILE A 121 23.03 -3.66 -0.45
C ILE A 121 21.66 -4.31 -0.31
N GLY A 122 21.40 -4.98 0.81
CA GLY A 122 20.14 -5.69 1.08
C GLY A 122 18.90 -4.78 1.18
N TRP A 123 19.06 -3.46 0.99
CA TRP A 123 18.02 -2.45 1.01
C TRP A 123 18.35 -1.33 0.02
N ILE A 124 17.36 -0.84 -0.72
CA ILE A 124 17.50 0.25 -1.67
C ILE A 124 16.40 1.29 -1.44
N ASP A 125 16.78 2.54 -1.46
CA ASP A 125 15.88 3.70 -1.43
C ASP A 125 15.94 4.40 -2.79
N PHE A 126 14.91 4.22 -3.60
CA PHE A 126 14.85 4.81 -4.94
C PHE A 126 14.99 6.33 -4.93
N GLU A 127 14.40 7.00 -3.95
CA GLU A 127 14.43 8.45 -3.86
C GLU A 127 15.82 8.97 -3.60
N LYS A 128 16.51 8.33 -2.65
CA LYS A 128 17.91 8.66 -2.34
C LYS A 128 18.83 8.37 -3.51
N GLU A 129 18.68 7.22 -4.15
CA GLU A 129 19.48 6.83 -5.30
C GLU A 129 19.26 7.78 -6.50
N MET A 130 17.99 8.12 -6.79
CA MET A 130 17.67 9.12 -7.83
C MET A 130 18.27 10.48 -7.52
N ALA A 131 18.23 10.93 -6.25
CA ALA A 131 18.83 12.18 -5.85
C ALA A 131 20.35 12.20 -6.07
N GLN A 132 21.04 11.08 -5.79
CA GLN A 132 22.47 10.95 -6.03
C GLN A 132 22.80 11.04 -7.53
N VAL A 133 22.03 10.36 -8.40
CA VAL A 133 22.21 10.43 -9.86
C VAL A 133 22.01 11.86 -10.37
N ILE A 134 20.92 12.52 -9.95
CA ILE A 134 20.63 13.90 -10.35
C ILE A 134 21.75 14.84 -9.89
N ASN A 135 22.23 14.69 -8.66
CA ASN A 135 23.33 15.52 -8.14
C ASN A 135 24.64 15.30 -8.90
N ALA A 136 24.98 14.03 -9.21
CA ALA A 136 26.18 13.72 -9.97
C ALA A 136 26.13 14.31 -11.40
N ILE A 137 24.98 14.20 -12.09
CA ILE A 137 24.75 14.80 -13.41
C ILE A 137 24.85 16.34 -13.32
N THR A 138 24.24 16.96 -12.30
CA THR A 138 24.29 18.39 -12.06
C THR A 138 25.75 18.84 -11.88
N ASN A 139 26.51 18.16 -11.02
CA ASN A 139 27.92 18.46 -10.79
C ASN A 139 28.75 18.36 -12.07
N TYR A 140 28.49 17.35 -12.90
CA TYR A 140 29.15 17.21 -14.21
C TYR A 140 28.84 18.39 -15.13
N PHE A 141 27.56 18.76 -15.30
CA PHE A 141 27.15 19.88 -16.15
C PHE A 141 27.76 21.21 -15.68
N ASP A 142 27.77 21.44 -14.37
CA ASP A 142 28.35 22.66 -13.78
C ASP A 142 29.87 22.72 -13.98
N CYS A 143 30.57 21.57 -13.88
CA CYS A 143 32.01 21.50 -14.17
C CYS A 143 32.32 21.80 -15.63
N ILE A 144 31.54 21.26 -16.57
CA ILE A 144 31.70 21.54 -18.00
C ILE A 144 31.43 23.03 -18.28
N SER A 145 30.36 23.59 -17.75
CA SER A 145 29.99 25.00 -17.97
C SER A 145 31.05 25.98 -17.44
N ALA A 146 31.70 25.64 -16.34
CA ALA A 146 32.77 26.47 -15.76
C ALA A 146 34.07 26.47 -16.59
N ASN A 147 34.31 25.43 -17.42
CA ASN A 147 35.55 25.21 -18.15
C ASN A 147 35.31 24.74 -19.63
N GLU A 148 34.37 25.35 -20.32
CA GLU A 148 33.83 24.93 -21.63
C GLU A 148 34.92 24.59 -22.67
N SER A 149 35.99 25.42 -22.74
CA SER A 149 37.04 25.24 -23.76
C SER A 149 37.95 24.03 -23.53
N CYS A 150 38.03 23.52 -22.30
CA CYS A 150 38.94 22.42 -21.93
C CYS A 150 38.23 21.06 -21.89
N TYR A 151 37.03 20.99 -21.34
CA TYR A 151 36.37 19.71 -21.01
C TYR A 151 35.39 19.22 -22.08
N LEU A 152 34.85 20.09 -22.92
CA LEU A 152 33.93 19.70 -24.00
C LEU A 152 34.53 18.71 -24.98
N GLN A 153 35.83 18.84 -25.30
CA GLN A 153 36.50 17.95 -26.24
C GLN A 153 37.21 16.77 -25.60
N LYS A 154 37.77 16.93 -24.38
CA LYS A 154 38.59 15.91 -23.72
C LYS A 154 37.85 15.11 -22.65
N GLY A 155 36.74 15.65 -22.13
CA GLY A 155 36.08 15.09 -20.92
C GLY A 155 36.74 15.58 -19.64
N ILE A 156 36.23 15.12 -18.50
CA ILE A 156 36.78 15.41 -17.17
C ILE A 156 37.74 14.28 -16.79
N ASP A 157 39.00 14.65 -16.55
CA ASP A 157 40.03 13.72 -16.10
C ASP A 157 39.64 13.13 -14.72
N ILE A 158 39.58 11.81 -14.66
CA ILE A 158 39.12 11.07 -13.47
C ILE A 158 40.09 11.21 -12.29
N ASP A 159 41.38 11.34 -12.56
CA ASP A 159 42.42 11.43 -11.54
C ASP A 159 42.60 12.84 -10.94
N GLN A 160 42.07 13.88 -11.58
CA GLN A 160 42.20 15.27 -11.10
C GLN A 160 41.28 15.62 -9.94
N ASN A 161 40.43 14.71 -9.45
CA ASN A 161 39.48 14.91 -8.34
C ASN A 161 38.57 16.15 -8.50
N ILE A 162 38.25 16.53 -9.73
CA ILE A 162 37.31 17.62 -10.07
C ILE A 162 35.89 17.21 -9.70
N LEU A 163 35.53 15.96 -9.98
CA LEU A 163 34.34 15.30 -9.50
C LEU A 163 34.71 14.37 -8.34
N SER A 164 33.81 14.17 -7.40
CA SER A 164 34.01 13.17 -6.35
C SER A 164 34.08 11.77 -6.97
N ARG A 165 34.84 10.86 -6.35
CA ARG A 165 34.91 9.46 -6.83
C ARG A 165 33.52 8.81 -6.85
N SER A 166 32.67 9.15 -5.89
CA SER A 166 31.27 8.70 -5.85
C SER A 166 30.48 9.19 -7.07
N ASP A 167 30.65 10.46 -7.48
CA ASP A 167 29.97 11.00 -8.65
C ASP A 167 30.42 10.27 -9.93
N VAL A 168 31.72 10.01 -10.06
CA VAL A 168 32.26 9.25 -11.21
C VAL A 168 31.65 7.84 -11.27
N ASP A 169 31.62 7.11 -10.14
CA ASP A 169 31.06 5.76 -10.07
C ASP A 169 29.55 5.74 -10.42
N ILE A 170 28.79 6.76 -9.99
CA ILE A 170 27.38 6.93 -10.33
C ILE A 170 27.21 7.22 -11.80
N LEU A 171 27.96 8.19 -12.36
CA LEU A 171 27.88 8.58 -13.76
C LEU A 171 28.23 7.41 -14.70
N MET A 172 29.25 6.62 -14.36
CA MET A 172 29.58 5.38 -15.07
C MET A 172 28.52 4.27 -14.94
N SER A 173 27.54 4.46 -14.09
CA SER A 173 26.45 3.51 -13.91
C SER A 173 25.20 3.84 -14.71
N VAL A 174 25.13 5.02 -15.31
CA VAL A 174 24.04 5.47 -16.18
C VAL A 174 24.48 5.48 -17.66
N PRO A 175 23.57 5.29 -18.61
CA PRO A 175 23.94 5.02 -20.00
C PRO A 175 24.49 6.22 -20.78
N PHE A 176 24.47 7.42 -20.21
CA PHE A 176 24.85 8.66 -20.88
C PHE A 176 26.35 8.89 -20.97
N PHE A 177 27.12 8.24 -20.09
CA PHE A 177 28.55 8.47 -19.91
C PHE A 177 29.38 7.28 -20.36
N GLU A 178 30.62 7.53 -20.68
CA GLU A 178 31.65 6.55 -20.98
C GLU A 178 33.01 7.02 -20.49
N GLU A 179 33.89 6.09 -20.20
CA GLU A 179 35.31 6.37 -19.94
C GLU A 179 36.07 6.23 -21.25
N LYS A 180 36.82 7.29 -21.61
CA LYS A 180 37.66 7.27 -22.78
C LYS A 180 38.93 8.11 -22.53
N ASP A 181 40.10 7.52 -22.77
CA ASP A 181 41.40 8.14 -22.55
C ASP A 181 41.57 8.69 -21.12
N GLU A 182 41.19 7.88 -20.10
CA GLU A 182 41.22 8.24 -18.67
C GLU A 182 40.33 9.43 -18.29
N CYS A 183 39.42 9.81 -19.17
CA CYS A 183 38.47 10.89 -18.99
C CYS A 183 37.04 10.40 -19.01
N LEU A 184 36.22 10.94 -18.11
CA LEU A 184 34.77 10.76 -18.12
C LEU A 184 34.15 11.69 -19.17
N LYS A 185 33.43 11.12 -20.12
CA LYS A 185 32.77 11.85 -21.22
C LYS A 185 31.29 11.50 -21.31
N ILE A 186 30.52 12.46 -21.82
CA ILE A 186 29.19 12.20 -22.37
C ILE A 186 29.37 11.57 -23.76
N LYS A 187 28.55 10.56 -24.06
CA LYS A 187 28.56 9.93 -25.40
C LYS A 187 28.17 10.90 -26.51
N ASP A 188 28.71 10.68 -27.68
CA ASP A 188 28.56 11.58 -28.84
C ASP A 188 27.11 11.87 -29.25
N GLU A 189 26.21 10.94 -28.99
CA GLU A 189 24.78 11.09 -29.31
C GLU A 189 24.04 12.14 -28.45
N TYR A 190 24.65 12.60 -27.38
CA TYR A 190 24.09 13.61 -26.44
C TYR A 190 24.73 15.00 -26.64
N TYR A 191 25.39 15.22 -27.76
CA TYR A 191 25.81 16.55 -28.16
C TYR A 191 24.84 17.12 -29.21
N ASN A 192 24.63 18.44 -29.16
CA ASN A 192 23.90 19.16 -30.20
C ASN A 192 24.71 19.08 -31.50
N LYS A 193 24.07 18.73 -32.61
CA LYS A 193 24.70 18.80 -33.92
C LYS A 193 24.99 20.27 -34.23
N ALA A 194 26.28 20.61 -34.33
CA ALA A 194 26.70 21.96 -34.69
C ALA A 194 26.05 22.36 -36.02
N LEU A 195 25.44 23.54 -36.10
CA LEU A 195 25.24 24.24 -37.35
C LEU A 195 26.64 24.45 -37.96
N GLU A 196 26.79 24.23 -39.25
CA GLU A 196 28.09 24.21 -39.98
C GLU A 196 29.02 25.42 -39.72
N SER A 197 28.54 26.45 -39.06
CA SER A 197 29.26 27.67 -38.70
C SER A 197 29.88 27.69 -37.30
N GLU A 198 29.47 26.80 -36.38
CA GLU A 198 29.97 26.80 -34.98
C GLU A 198 30.81 25.54 -34.73
N LYS A 199 32.11 25.73 -34.50
CA LYS A 199 33.05 24.64 -34.16
C LYS A 199 32.90 24.03 -32.75
N ILE A 200 31.96 24.49 -31.94
CA ILE A 200 31.80 24.07 -30.55
C ILE A 200 30.57 23.22 -30.43
N LEU A 201 30.75 21.92 -30.17
CA LEU A 201 29.69 21.00 -29.79
C LEU A 201 29.26 21.34 -28.34
N LYS A 202 27.98 21.60 -28.12
CA LYS A 202 27.42 21.80 -26.79
C LYS A 202 26.70 20.53 -26.36
N ILE A 203 26.76 20.21 -25.05
CA ILE A 203 25.98 19.11 -24.49
C ILE A 203 24.50 19.44 -24.61
N ASP A 204 23.72 18.46 -25.06
CA ASP A 204 22.27 18.54 -25.07
C ASP A 204 21.72 18.09 -23.71
N GLU A 205 21.87 18.95 -22.68
CA GLU A 205 21.38 18.70 -21.33
C GLU A 205 19.87 18.41 -21.34
N ALA A 206 19.11 19.15 -22.16
CA ALA A 206 17.67 18.98 -22.27
C ALA A 206 17.28 17.57 -22.74
N LYS A 207 18.04 16.99 -23.67
CA LYS A 207 17.82 15.61 -24.14
C LYS A 207 18.03 14.59 -23.03
N ILE A 208 19.10 14.72 -22.26
CA ILE A 208 19.40 13.81 -21.13
C ILE A 208 18.31 13.91 -20.07
N ILE A 209 17.94 15.14 -19.68
CA ILE A 209 16.91 15.40 -18.67
C ILE A 209 15.55 14.87 -19.13
N ASN A 210 15.19 15.05 -20.40
CA ASN A 210 13.94 14.53 -20.95
C ASN A 210 13.89 13.00 -20.95
N ILE A 211 14.98 12.30 -21.25
CA ILE A 211 15.05 10.83 -21.16
C ILE A 211 14.82 10.40 -19.72
N LEU A 212 15.51 11.02 -18.76
CA LEU A 212 15.35 10.70 -17.35
C LEU A 212 13.92 10.96 -16.86
N GLU A 213 13.26 12.03 -17.32
CA GLU A 213 11.86 12.35 -17.00
C GLU A 213 10.88 11.30 -17.55
N LEU A 214 10.99 10.95 -18.83
CA LEU A 214 10.15 9.92 -19.45
C LEU A 214 10.36 8.54 -18.81
N ASP A 215 11.60 8.23 -18.44
CA ASP A 215 11.93 6.99 -17.76
C ASP A 215 11.45 6.99 -16.32
N LEU A 216 11.32 8.15 -15.64
CA LEU A 216 10.70 8.25 -14.33
C LEU A 216 9.18 7.97 -14.41
N GLU A 217 8.51 8.48 -15.44
CA GLU A 217 7.09 8.18 -15.67
C GLU A 217 6.86 6.69 -15.95
N SER A 218 7.70 6.08 -16.78
CA SER A 218 7.60 4.64 -17.07
C SER A 218 8.05 3.77 -15.89
N LEU A 219 8.98 4.21 -15.04
CA LEU A 219 9.27 3.55 -13.76
C LEU A 219 8.06 3.56 -12.83
N ALA A 220 7.34 4.69 -12.76
CA ALA A 220 6.09 4.78 -11.98
C ALA A 220 5.02 3.81 -12.52
N GLU A 221 4.88 3.69 -13.85
CA GLU A 221 4.01 2.69 -14.49
C GLU A 221 4.43 1.27 -14.12
N ALA A 222 5.73 0.96 -14.20
CA ALA A 222 6.27 -0.37 -13.87
C ALA A 222 6.00 -0.73 -12.40
N LEU A 223 6.18 0.23 -11.49
CA LEU A 223 5.87 0.03 -10.06
C LEU A 223 4.36 -0.20 -9.83
N CYS A 224 3.48 0.54 -10.53
CA CYS A 224 2.04 0.31 -10.47
C CYS A 224 1.67 -1.10 -10.95
N ILE A 225 2.27 -1.58 -12.06
CA ILE A 225 2.04 -2.95 -12.55
C ILE A 225 2.48 -3.98 -11.50
N TYR A 226 3.64 -3.78 -10.90
CA TYR A 226 4.12 -4.64 -9.84
C TYR A 226 3.17 -4.69 -8.65
N LEU A 227 2.77 -3.53 -8.14
CA LEU A 227 1.85 -3.44 -7.00
C LEU A 227 0.50 -4.08 -7.30
N GLU A 228 -0.03 -3.88 -8.52
CA GLU A 228 -1.27 -4.51 -8.97
C GLU A 228 -1.16 -6.04 -9.02
N GLN A 229 -0.14 -6.55 -9.71
CA GLN A 229 -0.03 -7.97 -10.03
C GLN A 229 0.51 -8.82 -8.87
N PHE A 230 1.42 -8.29 -8.04
CA PHE A 230 2.14 -9.05 -7.02
C PHE A 230 1.82 -8.66 -5.57
N VAL A 231 1.21 -7.50 -5.34
CA VAL A 231 0.90 -7.02 -3.99
C VAL A 231 -0.60 -6.97 -3.76
N GLN A 232 -1.31 -6.17 -4.54
CA GLN A 232 -2.74 -5.95 -4.35
C GLN A 232 -3.55 -7.24 -4.52
N SER A 233 -3.14 -8.09 -5.43
CA SER A 233 -3.79 -9.36 -5.73
C SER A 233 -3.76 -10.36 -4.57
N ILE A 234 -2.80 -10.24 -3.65
CA ILE A 234 -2.63 -11.13 -2.49
C ILE A 234 -3.08 -10.49 -1.17
N ALA A 235 -3.34 -9.18 -1.14
CA ALA A 235 -3.65 -8.41 0.06
C ALA A 235 -5.12 -8.51 0.50
N ILE A 236 -5.76 -9.68 0.39
CA ILE A 236 -7.21 -9.78 0.62
C ILE A 236 -7.56 -10.59 1.87
N ASP A 237 -6.72 -11.53 2.28
CA ASP A 237 -7.16 -12.60 3.18
C ASP A 237 -6.66 -12.47 4.63
N LYS A 238 -5.66 -11.64 4.90
CA LYS A 238 -5.02 -11.62 6.22
C LYS A 238 -5.05 -10.24 6.86
N LYS A 239 -5.81 -10.13 7.94
CA LYS A 239 -6.00 -8.91 8.73
C LYS A 239 -5.29 -9.02 10.08
N SER A 240 -4.99 -7.87 10.67
CA SER A 240 -4.56 -7.81 12.06
C SER A 240 -5.78 -7.72 12.98
N ASP A 241 -5.71 -8.37 14.11
CA ASP A 241 -6.67 -8.24 15.22
C ASP A 241 -6.51 -6.92 16.00
N ASN A 242 -5.57 -6.07 15.63
CA ASN A 242 -5.32 -4.81 16.31
C ASN A 242 -6.53 -3.87 16.21
N SER A 243 -7.21 -3.67 17.35
CA SER A 243 -8.42 -2.85 17.45
C SER A 243 -8.24 -1.39 16.97
N LEU A 244 -7.01 -0.89 16.91
CA LEU A 244 -6.69 0.43 16.39
C LEU A 244 -7.26 0.61 14.98
N PHE A 245 -7.07 -0.38 14.09
CA PHE A 245 -7.40 -0.24 12.67
C PHE A 245 -8.91 -0.22 12.38
N TYR A 246 -9.73 -0.61 13.36
CA TYR A 246 -11.20 -0.66 13.21
C TYR A 246 -11.93 0.58 13.74
N ARG A 247 -11.21 1.55 14.33
CA ARG A 247 -11.79 2.75 14.94
C ARG A 247 -11.30 4.05 14.29
N ILE A 248 -11.01 4.01 13.02
CA ILE A 248 -10.43 5.12 12.26
C ILE A 248 -11.54 5.87 11.51
N ASN A 249 -11.56 7.19 11.67
CA ASN A 249 -12.46 8.08 10.94
C ASN A 249 -11.91 8.45 9.57
N GLU A 250 -10.59 8.72 9.49
CA GLU A 250 -9.92 9.20 8.28
C GLU A 250 -8.55 8.52 8.14
N VAL A 251 -8.12 8.26 6.91
CA VAL A 251 -6.79 7.70 6.64
C VAL A 251 -5.99 8.63 5.75
N ILE A 252 -4.75 8.92 6.15
CA ILE A 252 -3.76 9.61 5.33
C ILE A 252 -2.73 8.57 4.90
N ASN A 253 -2.78 8.20 3.64
CA ASN A 253 -2.01 7.10 3.08
C ASN A 253 -0.82 7.63 2.26
N PHE A 254 0.41 7.33 2.71
CA PHE A 254 1.64 7.61 1.98
C PHE A 254 2.05 6.45 1.05
N ASN A 255 1.35 5.30 1.13
CA ASN A 255 1.55 4.18 0.21
C ASN A 255 0.75 4.39 -1.08
N TYR A 256 1.15 3.69 -2.11
CA TYR A 256 0.42 3.63 -3.37
C TYR A 256 -0.69 2.57 -3.36
N THR A 257 -0.67 1.67 -2.36
CA THR A 257 -1.57 0.53 -2.20
C THR A 257 -2.85 0.92 -1.49
N ASP A 258 -3.91 0.17 -1.71
CA ASP A 258 -5.20 0.31 -1.05
C ASP A 258 -5.41 -0.71 0.09
N THR A 259 -4.31 -1.20 0.67
CA THR A 259 -4.29 -2.24 1.71
C THR A 259 -5.27 -1.97 2.84
N TYR A 260 -5.34 -0.72 3.35
CA TYR A 260 -6.27 -0.39 4.42
C TYR A 260 -7.73 -0.56 4.00
N SER A 261 -8.13 0.00 2.86
CA SER A 261 -9.53 -0.08 2.40
C SER A 261 -9.98 -1.52 2.13
N ARG A 262 -9.08 -2.35 1.66
CA ARG A 262 -9.36 -3.76 1.40
C ARG A 262 -9.51 -4.59 2.65
N LEU A 263 -8.66 -4.35 3.65
CA LEU A 263 -8.59 -5.18 4.84
C LEU A 263 -9.52 -4.70 5.96
N TYR A 264 -9.75 -3.40 6.12
CA TYR A 264 -10.41 -2.87 7.31
C TYR A 264 -11.71 -2.12 7.03
N SER A 265 -11.74 -1.20 6.07
CA SER A 265 -12.97 -0.43 5.78
C SER A 265 -12.94 0.17 4.39
N LYS A 266 -13.96 -0.12 3.59
CA LYS A 266 -14.17 0.50 2.27
C LYS A 266 -14.82 1.89 2.38
N ASP A 267 -15.48 2.16 3.50
CA ASP A 267 -16.26 3.39 3.70
C ASP A 267 -15.46 4.51 4.35
N THR A 268 -14.28 4.19 4.92
CA THR A 268 -13.40 5.19 5.50
C THR A 268 -12.81 6.07 4.41
N ASN A 269 -12.87 7.39 4.60
CA ASN A 269 -12.28 8.34 3.67
C ASN A 269 -10.75 8.24 3.71
N ILE A 270 -10.14 7.96 2.55
CA ILE A 270 -8.70 7.78 2.43
C ILE A 270 -8.13 8.86 1.52
N PHE A 271 -7.14 9.57 2.02
CA PHE A 271 -6.37 10.52 1.26
C PHE A 271 -4.98 9.95 0.90
N TYR A 272 -4.73 9.75 -0.39
CA TYR A 272 -3.46 9.26 -0.90
C TYR A 272 -2.51 10.42 -1.19
N VAL A 273 -1.46 10.55 -0.37
CA VAL A 273 -0.48 11.64 -0.44
C VAL A 273 0.34 11.61 -1.74
N HIS A 274 0.71 10.41 -2.15
CA HIS A 274 1.54 10.17 -3.32
C HIS A 274 0.77 9.56 -4.50
N GLY A 275 -0.56 9.68 -4.48
CA GLY A 275 -1.43 9.05 -5.47
C GLY A 275 -1.71 7.59 -5.15
N ASN A 276 -2.65 7.01 -5.89
CA ASN A 276 -3.09 5.63 -5.75
C ASN A 276 -2.84 4.91 -7.08
N MET A 277 -2.28 3.71 -7.02
CA MET A 277 -2.03 2.87 -8.20
C MET A 277 -3.28 2.56 -9.03
N ASN A 278 -4.49 2.64 -8.43
CA ASN A 278 -5.77 2.45 -9.11
C ASN A 278 -6.23 3.70 -9.89
N GLU A 279 -5.63 4.88 -9.66
CA GLU A 279 -5.91 6.12 -10.40
C GLU A 279 -4.93 6.29 -11.57
N ILE A 280 -5.05 5.45 -12.58
CA ILE A 280 -4.11 5.35 -13.72
C ILE A 280 -3.90 6.70 -14.42
N GLU A 281 -4.96 7.52 -14.57
CA GLU A 281 -4.89 8.82 -15.25
C GLU A 281 -4.02 9.85 -14.52
N LYS A 282 -3.97 9.79 -13.18
CA LYS A 282 -3.18 10.72 -12.37
C LYS A 282 -1.76 10.20 -12.12
N GLY A 283 -1.59 8.88 -12.13
CA GLY A 283 -0.35 8.21 -11.78
C GLY A 283 0.08 8.42 -10.32
N ILE A 284 1.20 7.82 -9.95
CA ILE A 284 1.81 7.95 -8.62
C ILE A 284 2.91 9.02 -8.61
N VAL A 285 3.13 9.63 -7.44
CA VAL A 285 4.23 10.56 -7.20
C VAL A 285 5.47 9.76 -6.82
N LEU A 286 6.44 9.69 -7.71
CA LEU A 286 7.72 9.05 -7.48
C LEU A 286 8.83 10.05 -7.83
N GLY A 287 9.59 10.52 -6.85
CA GLY A 287 10.57 11.58 -7.10
C GLY A 287 11.47 11.83 -5.92
N VAL A 288 12.30 12.86 -6.06
CA VAL A 288 13.29 13.26 -5.06
C VAL A 288 12.78 14.46 -4.26
N ASN A 289 13.44 14.70 -3.13
CA ASN A 289 13.09 15.85 -2.29
C ASN A 289 13.63 17.18 -2.82
N ALA A 290 13.14 18.24 -2.18
CA ALA A 290 13.78 19.54 -2.23
C ALA A 290 15.14 19.45 -1.50
N ASP A 291 16.22 19.73 -2.19
CA ASP A 291 17.55 19.82 -1.60
C ASP A 291 17.67 21.08 -0.70
N GLN A 292 18.66 21.07 0.22
CA GLN A 292 19.02 22.31 0.95
C GLN A 292 19.41 23.44 -0.01
N ARG A 293 19.90 23.12 -1.21
CA ARG A 293 20.18 24.08 -2.28
C ARG A 293 18.91 24.77 -2.81
N ASP A 294 17.74 24.11 -2.75
CA ASP A 294 16.46 24.72 -3.17
C ASP A 294 16.01 25.85 -2.24
N GLN A 295 16.62 25.97 -1.03
CA GLN A 295 16.39 27.07 -0.09
C GLN A 295 17.34 28.27 -0.28
N SER A 296 18.38 28.11 -1.10
CA SER A 296 19.27 29.20 -1.49
C SER A 296 18.70 29.96 -2.68
N SER A 297 19.07 31.23 -2.81
CA SER A 297 18.52 32.21 -3.78
C SER A 297 18.72 31.87 -5.27
N SER A 298 19.23 30.70 -5.62
CA SER A 298 19.39 30.19 -6.99
C SER A 298 18.90 28.73 -7.07
N MET A 299 17.57 28.55 -7.13
CA MET A 299 16.97 27.23 -7.36
C MET A 299 17.35 26.72 -8.75
N ASP A 300 17.99 25.55 -8.83
CA ASP A 300 18.22 24.88 -10.12
C ASP A 300 16.92 24.28 -10.64
N LEU A 301 16.36 24.89 -11.67
CA LEU A 301 15.09 24.47 -12.27
C LEU A 301 15.25 23.32 -13.27
N ARG A 302 16.47 22.91 -13.63
CA ARG A 302 16.70 21.84 -14.62
C ARG A 302 16.00 20.54 -14.21
N PHE A 303 16.04 20.19 -12.92
CA PHE A 303 15.48 18.94 -12.39
C PHE A 303 14.23 19.15 -11.51
N VAL A 304 13.53 20.30 -11.63
CA VAL A 304 12.34 20.59 -10.81
C VAL A 304 11.23 19.54 -10.96
N LYS A 305 11.08 18.96 -12.14
CA LYS A 305 10.05 17.95 -12.44
C LYS A 305 10.26 16.62 -11.68
N PHE A 306 11.48 16.36 -11.22
CA PHE A 306 11.80 15.20 -10.39
C PHE A 306 11.44 15.41 -8.91
N LYS A 307 11.09 16.62 -8.51
CA LYS A 307 10.78 16.92 -7.10
C LYS A 307 9.37 16.47 -6.75
N LYS A 308 9.22 15.78 -5.61
CA LYS A 308 7.93 15.29 -5.09
C LYS A 308 6.88 16.42 -4.99
N TYR A 309 7.26 17.60 -4.48
CA TYR A 309 6.31 18.71 -4.33
C TYR A 309 5.78 19.19 -5.69
N TYR A 310 6.62 19.22 -6.74
CA TYR A 310 6.19 19.57 -8.09
C TYR A 310 5.17 18.56 -8.61
N GLN A 311 5.50 17.27 -8.53
CA GLN A 311 4.62 16.19 -8.98
C GLN A 311 3.30 16.16 -8.20
N ARG A 312 3.32 16.39 -6.87
CA ARG A 312 2.09 16.48 -6.07
C ARG A 312 1.18 17.61 -6.55
N ILE A 313 1.74 18.77 -6.89
CA ILE A 313 0.97 19.89 -7.44
C ILE A 313 0.40 19.52 -8.82
N GLN A 314 1.24 18.99 -9.71
CA GLN A 314 0.86 18.59 -11.07
C GLN A 314 -0.26 17.53 -11.05
N LYS A 315 -0.16 16.54 -10.17
CA LYS A 315 -1.13 15.44 -10.02
C LYS A 315 -2.29 15.76 -9.07
N SER A 316 -2.35 16.96 -8.53
CA SER A 316 -3.43 17.46 -7.65
C SER A 316 -3.67 16.59 -6.41
N THR A 317 -2.61 15.99 -5.83
CA THR A 317 -2.71 15.12 -4.65
C THR A 317 -2.62 15.87 -3.32
N SER A 318 -1.99 17.06 -3.26
CA SER A 318 -1.55 17.68 -1.99
C SER A 318 -2.55 18.58 -1.25
N PHE A 319 -3.70 18.93 -1.85
CA PHE A 319 -4.51 20.04 -1.32
C PHE A 319 -5.60 19.67 -0.30
N ARG A 320 -5.82 18.39 -0.04
CA ARG A 320 -6.94 17.93 0.80
C ARG A 320 -6.63 17.73 2.28
N ILE A 321 -5.36 17.64 2.67
CA ILE A 321 -4.95 17.28 4.05
C ILE A 321 -5.56 18.22 5.09
N LYS A 322 -5.53 19.54 4.85
CA LYS A 322 -6.13 20.54 5.76
C LYS A 322 -7.66 20.46 5.86
N LYS A 323 -8.33 19.72 4.96
CA LYS A 323 -9.77 19.50 5.04
C LYS A 323 -10.15 18.29 5.90
N MET A 324 -9.20 17.43 6.21
CA MET A 324 -9.40 16.23 7.03
C MET A 324 -9.25 16.54 8.53
N LEU A 325 -8.54 17.59 8.89
CA LEU A 325 -8.36 18.04 10.26
C LEU A 325 -9.31 19.21 10.57
N ASN A 326 -9.97 19.14 11.72
CA ASN A 326 -10.84 20.21 12.20
C ASN A 326 -10.26 20.79 13.50
N GLU A 327 -10.12 22.13 13.55
CA GLU A 327 -9.58 22.84 14.72
C GLU A 327 -10.49 22.72 15.96
N ASP A 328 -11.79 22.51 15.74
CA ASP A 328 -12.78 22.36 16.81
C ASP A 328 -12.78 20.95 17.42
N ASN A 329 -12.24 19.97 16.72
CA ASN A 329 -12.14 18.59 17.17
C ASN A 329 -10.85 18.36 17.98
N LYS A 330 -10.86 17.30 18.77
CA LYS A 330 -9.64 16.70 19.31
C LYS A 330 -9.17 15.65 18.32
N ASN A 331 -8.09 15.97 17.59
CA ASN A 331 -7.55 15.08 16.55
C ASN A 331 -6.51 14.13 17.16
N HIS A 332 -6.79 12.83 17.11
CA HIS A 332 -5.82 11.79 17.47
C HIS A 332 -5.17 11.24 16.20
N LEU A 333 -3.91 11.56 16.02
CA LEU A 333 -3.11 11.15 14.86
C LEU A 333 -2.32 9.89 15.21
N HIS A 334 -2.64 8.77 14.58
CA HIS A 334 -1.99 7.49 14.77
C HIS A 334 -1.05 7.22 13.60
N ILE A 335 0.27 7.29 13.83
CA ILE A 335 1.27 7.06 12.78
C ILE A 335 1.76 5.63 12.85
N VAL A 336 1.48 4.84 11.82
CA VAL A 336 1.82 3.42 11.73
C VAL A 336 2.62 3.14 10.46
N GLY A 337 3.83 2.59 10.62
CA GLY A 337 4.65 2.15 9.50
C GLY A 337 5.16 3.27 8.58
N HIS A 338 5.09 4.53 9.00
CA HIS A 338 5.69 5.65 8.29
C HIS A 338 7.11 5.89 8.78
N SER A 339 8.04 6.12 7.86
CA SER A 339 9.46 6.31 8.18
C SER A 339 9.78 7.61 8.90
N LEU A 340 8.86 8.59 8.90
CA LEU A 340 9.06 9.97 9.38
C LEU A 340 10.25 10.68 8.70
N ASP A 341 10.49 10.34 7.45
CA ASP A 341 11.62 10.90 6.72
C ASP A 341 11.42 12.38 6.42
N ILE A 342 12.53 13.11 6.34
CA ILE A 342 12.54 14.55 6.01
C ILE A 342 11.92 14.84 4.65
N THR A 343 11.79 13.83 3.83
CA THR A 343 11.21 13.87 2.49
C THR A 343 9.75 14.31 2.48
N ASP A 344 9.03 14.01 3.55
CA ASP A 344 7.62 14.35 3.73
C ASP A 344 7.41 15.42 4.82
N LYS A 345 8.49 16.16 5.14
CA LYS A 345 8.53 17.17 6.23
C LYS A 345 7.37 18.18 6.14
N ASP A 346 7.09 18.68 4.95
CA ASP A 346 6.06 19.69 4.71
C ASP A 346 4.67 19.20 5.14
N ILE A 347 4.37 17.93 4.88
CA ILE A 347 3.10 17.30 5.22
C ILE A 347 3.07 16.91 6.71
N LEU A 348 4.10 16.19 7.17
CA LEU A 348 4.19 15.71 8.56
C LEU A 348 4.15 16.89 9.56
N THR A 349 4.87 17.97 9.27
CA THR A 349 4.85 19.16 10.11
C THR A 349 3.46 19.79 10.15
N GLY A 350 2.80 19.88 8.99
CA GLY A 350 1.44 20.43 8.90
C GLY A 350 0.40 19.60 9.64
N LEU A 351 0.57 18.28 9.72
CA LEU A 351 -0.33 17.37 10.45
C LEU A 351 -0.08 17.41 11.95
N ILE A 352 1.18 17.23 12.37
CA ILE A 352 1.55 17.08 13.80
C ILE A 352 1.38 18.40 14.56
N LEU A 353 1.66 19.54 13.90
CA LEU A 353 1.49 20.88 14.50
C LEU A 353 0.09 21.48 14.31
N TYR A 354 -0.85 20.73 13.72
CA TYR A 354 -2.21 21.21 13.56
C TYR A 354 -2.88 21.44 14.93
N PRO A 355 -3.70 22.49 15.11
CA PRO A 355 -4.37 22.76 16.38
C PRO A 355 -5.14 21.56 16.94
N ASN A 356 -5.09 21.38 18.25
CA ASN A 356 -5.75 20.28 18.97
C ASN A 356 -5.38 18.87 18.47
N THR A 357 -4.17 18.69 17.95
CA THR A 357 -3.66 17.39 17.48
C THR A 357 -2.75 16.74 18.51
N TYR A 358 -3.01 15.45 18.79
CA TYR A 358 -2.22 14.56 19.64
C TYR A 358 -1.74 13.39 18.78
N THR A 359 -0.46 13.14 18.78
CA THR A 359 0.17 12.19 17.85
C THR A 359 0.72 10.99 18.61
N THR A 360 0.28 9.80 18.24
CA THR A 360 0.88 8.54 18.71
C THR A 360 1.68 7.93 17.57
N VAL A 361 3.00 7.76 17.77
CA VAL A 361 3.90 7.10 16.82
C VAL A 361 4.08 5.65 17.24
N TYR A 362 3.66 4.73 16.37
CA TYR A 362 3.79 3.30 16.62
C TYR A 362 5.10 2.76 16.07
N TYR A 363 5.79 1.93 16.88
CA TYR A 363 7.06 1.32 16.51
C TYR A 363 7.03 -0.20 16.75
N HIS A 364 7.73 -0.97 15.91
CA HIS A 364 7.83 -2.43 16.01
C HIS A 364 9.02 -2.89 16.86
N SER A 365 10.09 -2.10 16.93
CA SER A 365 11.30 -2.43 17.69
C SER A 365 11.87 -1.21 18.40
N ASN A 366 12.71 -1.43 19.42
CA ASN A 366 13.37 -0.33 20.14
C ASN A 366 14.29 0.49 19.22
N ASP A 367 14.90 -0.11 18.21
CA ASP A 367 15.76 0.61 17.27
C ASP A 367 14.92 1.48 16.34
N ALA A 368 13.76 1.00 15.87
CA ALA A 368 12.80 1.82 15.14
C ALA A 368 12.32 3.01 15.97
N LYS A 369 12.09 2.84 17.29
CA LYS A 369 11.75 3.94 18.19
C LYS A 369 12.85 5.00 18.24
N LYS A 370 14.11 4.58 18.39
CA LYS A 370 15.27 5.51 18.41
C LYS A 370 15.38 6.29 17.10
N GLU A 371 15.17 5.60 15.97
CA GLU A 371 15.20 6.21 14.65
C GLU A 371 14.06 7.23 14.48
N HIS A 372 12.83 6.91 14.89
CA HIS A 372 11.70 7.83 14.86
C HIS A 372 11.99 9.10 15.69
N ILE A 373 12.54 8.94 16.90
CA ILE A 373 12.93 10.08 17.75
C ILE A 373 13.96 10.96 17.03
N ALA A 374 15.02 10.37 16.46
CA ALA A 374 16.04 11.10 15.74
C ALA A 374 15.46 11.88 14.54
N LYS A 375 14.57 11.26 13.77
CA LYS A 375 13.90 11.90 12.62
C LYS A 375 12.97 13.03 13.06
N LEU A 376 12.21 12.89 14.14
CA LEU A 376 11.38 13.97 14.66
C LEU A 376 12.21 15.15 15.19
N ILE A 377 13.37 14.88 15.77
CA ILE A 377 14.31 15.96 16.14
C ILE A 377 14.82 16.69 14.89
N LEU A 378 15.09 15.97 13.79
CA LEU A 378 15.48 16.60 12.51
C LEU A 378 14.33 17.41 11.88
N LEU A 379 13.08 16.95 12.03
CA LEU A 379 11.91 17.63 11.49
C LEU A 379 11.61 18.95 12.22
N PHE A 380 11.61 18.94 13.56
CA PHE A 380 11.14 20.05 14.40
C PHE A 380 12.26 20.86 15.05
N GLY A 381 13.47 20.32 15.13
CA GLY A 381 14.52 20.81 16.01
C GLY A 381 14.32 20.32 17.46
N LYS A 382 15.42 20.33 18.22
CA LYS A 382 15.44 19.79 19.59
C LYS A 382 14.38 20.44 20.50
N ASP A 383 14.38 21.77 20.57
CA ASP A 383 13.57 22.51 21.54
C ASP A 383 12.07 22.32 21.30
N LYS A 384 11.63 22.38 20.03
CA LYS A 384 10.22 22.18 19.69
C LYS A 384 9.77 20.73 19.89
N PHE A 385 10.64 19.77 19.62
CA PHE A 385 10.35 18.37 19.86
C PHE A 385 10.20 18.07 21.36
N GLU A 386 11.11 18.59 22.21
CA GLU A 386 11.02 18.47 23.67
C GLU A 386 9.72 19.11 24.20
N GLU A 387 9.32 20.28 23.70
CA GLU A 387 8.05 20.93 24.03
C GLU A 387 6.86 20.00 23.73
N LEU A 388 6.79 19.43 22.49
CA LEU A 388 5.70 18.57 22.07
C LEU A 388 5.59 17.29 22.92
N VAL A 389 6.70 16.71 23.33
CA VAL A 389 6.72 15.53 24.22
C VAL A 389 6.30 15.91 25.63
N ASN A 390 6.78 17.04 26.17
CA ASN A 390 6.42 17.48 27.53
C ASN A 390 4.95 17.90 27.65
N GLU A 391 4.33 18.36 26.55
CA GLU A 391 2.89 18.68 26.47
C GLU A 391 2.03 17.46 26.14
N GLU A 392 2.60 16.24 26.14
CA GLU A 392 1.91 14.99 25.77
C GLU A 392 1.27 15.03 24.39
N LYS A 393 1.79 15.89 23.48
CA LYS A 393 1.33 15.98 22.09
C LYS A 393 1.95 14.95 21.18
N ILE A 394 3.07 14.36 21.59
CA ILE A 394 3.71 13.24 20.89
C ILE A 394 4.02 12.12 21.89
N GLU A 395 3.49 10.95 21.60
CA GLU A 395 3.72 9.71 22.36
C GLU A 395 4.25 8.60 21.47
N PHE A 396 4.90 7.59 22.07
CA PHE A 396 5.46 6.44 21.37
C PHE A 396 4.91 5.15 21.95
N HIS A 397 4.20 4.37 21.13
CA HIS A 397 3.62 3.10 21.54
C HIS A 397 4.22 1.94 20.73
N LYS A 398 4.45 0.80 21.37
CA LYS A 398 4.86 -0.40 20.66
C LYS A 398 3.65 -0.93 19.88
N LEU A 399 3.82 -1.13 18.57
CA LEU A 399 2.81 -1.77 17.75
C LEU A 399 2.69 -3.24 18.19
N LYS A 400 1.46 -3.73 18.37
CA LYS A 400 1.22 -5.15 18.60
C LYS A 400 1.78 -5.94 17.43
N GLU A 401 2.42 -7.06 17.67
CA GLU A 401 2.91 -7.92 16.60
C GLU A 401 1.75 -8.35 15.70
N PHE A 402 2.05 -8.55 14.41
CA PHE A 402 1.06 -9.05 13.49
C PHE A 402 0.78 -10.51 13.87
N GLU A 403 -0.23 -10.70 14.67
CA GLU A 403 -0.86 -11.99 14.80
C GLU A 403 -1.83 -12.08 13.63
N VAL A 404 -1.53 -12.97 12.70
CA VAL A 404 -2.54 -13.45 11.78
C VAL A 404 -3.64 -13.98 12.69
N CYS A 405 -4.86 -13.51 12.49
CA CYS A 405 -5.98 -14.32 12.95
C CYS A 405 -5.83 -15.63 12.18
N ASP A 406 -5.11 -16.56 12.79
CA ASP A 406 -5.04 -17.91 12.27
C ASP A 406 -6.45 -18.44 12.28
N LEU A 407 -7.04 -18.39 11.09
CA LEU A 407 -8.10 -19.32 10.82
C LEU A 407 -7.42 -20.67 10.92
N PRO A 408 -7.81 -21.55 11.88
CA PRO A 408 -7.31 -22.90 11.84
C PRO A 408 -7.54 -23.42 10.43
N GLU A 409 -6.61 -24.19 9.91
CA GLU A 409 -6.89 -25.04 8.75
C GLU A 409 -8.11 -25.86 9.13
N LEU A 410 -9.27 -25.41 8.66
CA LEU A 410 -10.52 -26.10 8.79
C LEU A 410 -10.50 -27.27 7.79
N PHE A 411 -9.70 -28.27 8.09
CA PHE A 411 -9.78 -29.57 7.48
C PHE A 411 -10.06 -30.57 8.58
N ASP A 412 -11.19 -31.23 8.41
CA ASP A 412 -11.71 -32.35 9.14
C ASP A 412 -12.17 -32.09 10.58
N GLU A 413 -13.42 -32.32 10.70
CA GLU A 413 -14.27 -32.71 11.82
C GLU A 413 -15.36 -31.71 12.18
N GLU A 414 -16.54 -32.24 12.37
CA GLU A 414 -17.82 -31.65 12.74
C GLU A 414 -17.69 -30.44 13.66
N TYR A 415 -17.94 -29.24 13.10
CA TYR A 415 -18.02 -28.03 13.91
C TYR A 415 -19.47 -27.85 14.35
N GLU A 416 -19.75 -28.16 15.58
CA GLU A 416 -20.88 -27.60 16.29
C GLU A 416 -20.59 -26.11 16.57
N LEU A 417 -21.56 -25.25 16.28
CA LEU A 417 -21.57 -23.88 16.80
C LEU A 417 -21.40 -23.97 18.33
N TYR A 418 -20.31 -23.43 18.86
CA TYR A 418 -20.17 -23.27 20.30
C TYR A 418 -21.10 -22.14 20.75
N GLU A 419 -22.35 -22.51 21.08
CA GLU A 419 -23.36 -21.58 21.57
C GLU A 419 -22.96 -20.91 22.89
N GLU A 420 -22.09 -21.52 23.69
CA GLU A 420 -21.75 -21.05 25.02
C GLU A 420 -20.77 -19.86 25.05
N GLU A 421 -19.89 -19.69 24.09
CA GLU A 421 -18.95 -18.56 24.05
C GLU A 421 -19.53 -17.27 23.44
N CYS A 422 -20.62 -17.37 22.71
CA CYS A 422 -21.29 -16.21 22.10
C CYS A 422 -22.16 -15.42 23.09
N PHE A 423 -22.49 -15.96 24.25
CA PHE A 423 -23.52 -15.39 25.17
C PHE A 423 -23.03 -14.31 26.13
N GLU A 424 -21.74 -14.12 26.36
CA GLU A 424 -21.26 -13.18 27.38
C GLU A 424 -20.99 -11.74 26.90
N TYR A 425 -21.19 -11.43 25.61
CA TYR A 425 -20.80 -10.13 25.07
C TYR A 425 -21.94 -9.12 24.95
N SER A 426 -21.82 -8.02 25.69
CA SER A 426 -22.64 -6.82 25.48
C SER A 426 -22.11 -6.08 24.25
N MET A 427 -22.74 -6.26 23.09
CA MET A 427 -22.32 -5.60 21.86
C MET A 427 -23.06 -4.27 21.66
N ASN A 428 -22.30 -3.21 21.60
CA ASN A 428 -22.78 -1.89 21.20
C ASN A 428 -22.57 -1.59 19.72
N HIS A 429 -22.21 -2.59 18.91
CA HIS A 429 -21.78 -2.41 17.53
C HIS A 429 -22.44 -3.43 16.60
N SER A 430 -22.70 -3.07 15.36
CA SER A 430 -23.20 -3.97 14.33
C SER A 430 -22.21 -5.10 14.02
N CYS A 431 -22.72 -6.31 13.80
CA CYS A 431 -21.93 -7.43 13.34
C CYS A 431 -21.47 -7.21 11.88
N ARG A 432 -20.27 -7.69 11.54
CA ARG A 432 -19.72 -7.58 10.21
C ARG A 432 -19.00 -8.87 9.82
N ILE A 433 -19.34 -9.42 8.64
CA ILE A 433 -18.58 -10.54 8.08
C ILE A 433 -17.19 -10.05 7.70
N ILE A 434 -16.17 -10.77 8.16
CA ILE A 434 -14.77 -10.54 7.83
C ILE A 434 -14.32 -11.51 6.75
N GLU A 435 -14.74 -12.76 6.84
CA GLU A 435 -14.41 -13.80 5.89
C GLU A 435 -15.59 -14.77 5.78
N GLN A 436 -15.87 -15.22 4.57
CA GLN A 436 -16.87 -16.23 4.29
C GLN A 436 -16.30 -17.23 3.29
N GLY A 437 -16.15 -18.48 3.74
CA GLY A 437 -15.91 -19.63 2.86
C GLY A 437 -17.23 -20.26 2.43
N ALA A 438 -17.16 -21.36 1.67
CA ALA A 438 -18.36 -22.04 1.17
C ALA A 438 -19.30 -22.49 2.31
N TYR A 439 -18.75 -22.94 3.43
CA TYR A 439 -19.53 -23.44 4.56
C TYR A 439 -18.96 -22.99 5.92
N ASN A 440 -18.15 -21.96 5.93
CA ASN A 440 -17.57 -21.41 7.14
C ASN A 440 -17.35 -19.91 7.02
N GLY A 441 -17.14 -19.24 8.12
CA GLY A 441 -16.90 -17.80 8.10
C GLY A 441 -16.37 -17.28 9.41
N THR A 442 -15.93 -16.03 9.36
CA THR A 442 -15.56 -15.25 10.55
C THR A 442 -16.33 -13.95 10.54
N ILE A 443 -17.00 -13.65 11.62
CA ILE A 443 -17.70 -12.38 11.81
C ILE A 443 -17.01 -11.56 12.91
N LEU A 444 -17.02 -10.25 12.74
CA LEU A 444 -16.63 -9.30 13.75
C LEU A 444 -17.88 -8.79 14.42
N CYS A 445 -18.02 -9.08 15.70
CA CYS A 445 -19.11 -8.60 16.52
C CYS A 445 -18.54 -7.70 17.61
N GLY A 446 -18.73 -6.38 17.48
CA GLY A 446 -18.03 -5.43 18.35
C GLY A 446 -16.53 -5.48 18.14
N ASN A 447 -15.79 -5.92 19.15
CA ASN A 447 -14.32 -6.09 19.09
C ASN A 447 -13.88 -7.56 18.99
N GLU A 448 -14.81 -8.49 18.83
CA GLU A 448 -14.52 -9.91 18.85
C GLU A 448 -14.74 -10.58 17.50
N LEU A 449 -13.86 -11.53 17.21
CA LEU A 449 -13.92 -12.37 16.03
C LEU A 449 -14.59 -13.68 16.42
N ILE A 450 -15.77 -13.95 15.85
CA ILE A 450 -16.52 -15.19 16.04
C ILE A 450 -16.35 -16.05 14.81
N ARG A 451 -15.91 -17.29 14.99
CA ARG A 451 -15.81 -18.28 13.92
C ARG A 451 -17.10 -19.06 13.83
N ILE A 452 -17.55 -19.29 12.60
CA ILE A 452 -18.79 -20.00 12.32
C ILE A 452 -18.47 -21.14 11.36
N GLY A 453 -18.83 -22.35 11.75
CA GLY A 453 -18.86 -23.50 10.85
C GLY A 453 -20.30 -23.85 10.53
N VAL A 454 -20.54 -24.36 9.31
CA VAL A 454 -21.85 -24.85 8.86
C VAL A 454 -21.81 -26.36 8.77
N LYS A 455 -22.81 -27.01 9.38
CA LYS A 455 -22.97 -28.45 9.27
C LYS A 455 -23.61 -28.80 7.92
N GLU A 456 -22.98 -29.68 7.18
CA GLU A 456 -23.48 -30.19 5.92
C GLU A 456 -24.09 -31.58 6.12
N GLU A 457 -25.37 -31.77 5.76
CA GLU A 457 -25.97 -33.09 5.72
C GLU A 457 -25.97 -33.66 4.30
N GLY A 458 -25.23 -34.72 4.10
CA GLY A 458 -25.42 -35.62 2.98
C GLY A 458 -24.60 -35.44 1.72
N GLY A 459 -23.53 -34.62 1.71
CA GLY A 459 -22.64 -34.43 0.57
C GLY A 459 -23.38 -33.92 -0.68
N LEU A 460 -23.09 -32.66 -1.07
CA LEU A 460 -23.67 -32.05 -2.27
C LEU A 460 -22.99 -32.63 -3.52
N GLY A 461 -23.76 -32.83 -4.61
CA GLY A 461 -23.21 -33.13 -5.92
C GLY A 461 -22.79 -31.85 -6.65
N CYS A 462 -22.06 -31.96 -7.77
CA CYS A 462 -21.54 -30.80 -8.50
C CYS A 462 -22.57 -29.72 -8.87
N ALA A 463 -23.83 -30.11 -9.14
CA ALA A 463 -24.90 -29.16 -9.48
C ALA A 463 -25.44 -28.43 -8.24
N GLU A 464 -25.48 -29.10 -7.12
CA GLU A 464 -25.89 -28.54 -5.83
C GLU A 464 -24.81 -27.62 -5.26
N GLU A 465 -23.54 -27.92 -5.48
CA GLU A 465 -22.44 -27.02 -5.14
C GLU A 465 -22.53 -25.67 -5.88
N GLU A 466 -22.82 -25.68 -7.21
CA GLU A 466 -23.02 -24.43 -7.96
C GLU A 466 -24.22 -23.62 -7.43
N ILE A 467 -25.28 -24.27 -6.97
CA ILE A 467 -26.45 -23.59 -6.38
C ILE A 467 -26.09 -22.99 -5.02
N ALA A 468 -25.36 -23.75 -4.20
CA ALA A 468 -24.88 -23.28 -2.90
C ALA A 468 -23.93 -22.07 -3.03
N ASP A 469 -23.00 -22.11 -3.97
CA ASP A 469 -22.08 -21.00 -4.26
C ASP A 469 -22.83 -19.73 -4.72
N TYR A 470 -23.85 -19.90 -5.55
CA TYR A 470 -24.70 -18.79 -5.99
C TYR A 470 -25.48 -18.18 -4.81
N PHE A 471 -26.01 -19.01 -3.92
CA PHE A 471 -26.69 -18.55 -2.70
C PHE A 471 -25.73 -17.82 -1.76
N LEU A 472 -24.51 -18.34 -1.57
CA LEU A 472 -23.47 -17.71 -0.76
C LEU A 472 -23.10 -16.33 -1.30
N SER A 473 -23.00 -16.16 -2.62
CA SER A 473 -22.71 -14.86 -3.23
C SER A 473 -23.80 -13.82 -2.94
N ARG A 474 -25.07 -14.23 -2.92
CA ARG A 474 -26.20 -13.36 -2.55
C ARG A 474 -26.19 -13.00 -1.07
N LEU A 475 -25.87 -13.97 -0.24
CA LEU A 475 -25.77 -13.79 1.20
C LEU A 475 -24.62 -12.85 1.55
N GLU A 476 -23.49 -12.99 0.87
CA GLU A 476 -22.36 -12.07 0.96
C GLU A 476 -22.76 -10.65 0.55
N TYR A 477 -23.46 -10.51 -0.58
CA TYR A 477 -23.98 -9.21 -1.02
C TYR A 477 -24.93 -8.59 0.01
N PHE A 478 -25.84 -9.37 0.59
CA PHE A 478 -26.75 -8.93 1.64
C PHE A 478 -25.98 -8.39 2.85
N ASN A 479 -25.02 -9.15 3.36
CA ASN A 479 -24.24 -8.84 4.54
C ASN A 479 -23.33 -7.61 4.37
N HIS A 480 -22.85 -7.38 3.14
CA HIS A 480 -22.00 -6.21 2.84
C HIS A 480 -22.79 -4.98 2.39
N SER A 481 -24.12 -5.08 2.28
CA SER A 481 -24.95 -3.95 1.82
C SER A 481 -24.95 -2.74 2.77
N GLY A 482 -24.59 -2.94 4.03
CA GLY A 482 -24.68 -1.92 5.08
C GLY A 482 -26.10 -1.47 5.41
N LYS A 483 -27.12 -2.12 4.81
CA LYS A 483 -28.52 -1.73 4.93
C LYS A 483 -29.15 -2.26 6.21
N TYR A 484 -28.64 -3.35 6.74
CA TYR A 484 -29.18 -4.05 7.88
C TYR A 484 -28.17 -4.10 9.04
N LYS A 485 -28.69 -4.14 10.27
CA LYS A 485 -27.86 -4.08 11.48
C LYS A 485 -27.15 -5.39 11.80
N GLY A 486 -27.78 -6.51 11.41
CA GLY A 486 -27.25 -7.84 11.67
C GLY A 486 -26.58 -8.45 10.43
N VAL A 487 -26.06 -9.65 10.63
CA VAL A 487 -25.48 -10.48 9.57
C VAL A 487 -26.20 -11.82 9.49
N VAL A 488 -26.35 -12.32 8.27
CA VAL A 488 -26.91 -13.65 8.02
C VAL A 488 -25.77 -14.65 7.92
N ILE A 489 -25.92 -15.76 8.60
CA ILE A 489 -25.05 -16.93 8.49
C ILE A 489 -25.88 -18.15 8.11
N ILE A 490 -25.25 -19.13 7.51
CA ILE A 490 -25.87 -20.43 7.24
C ILE A 490 -25.69 -21.29 8.48
N ASP A 491 -26.79 -21.83 8.98
CA ASP A 491 -26.80 -22.79 10.10
C ASP A 491 -26.65 -24.21 9.55
N GLU A 492 -27.40 -24.54 8.49
CA GLU A 492 -27.41 -25.88 7.89
C GLU A 492 -27.80 -25.82 6.40
N ILE A 493 -27.20 -26.67 5.57
CA ILE A 493 -27.55 -26.84 4.15
C ILE A 493 -28.04 -28.27 3.93
N PHE A 494 -29.19 -28.40 3.25
CA PHE A 494 -29.78 -29.68 2.95
C PHE A 494 -29.91 -29.85 1.43
N ASN A 495 -29.62 -31.06 0.95
CA ASN A 495 -29.97 -31.49 -0.39
C ASN A 495 -31.33 -32.19 -0.36
N ASP A 496 -32.38 -31.59 -0.91
CA ASP A 496 -33.66 -32.27 -1.08
C ASP A 496 -33.65 -33.07 -2.40
N ASN A 497 -33.13 -34.29 -2.31
CA ASN A 497 -32.96 -35.22 -3.42
C ASN A 497 -34.25 -35.52 -4.20
N ARG A 498 -35.42 -35.11 -3.70
CA ARG A 498 -36.71 -35.40 -4.36
C ARG A 498 -37.05 -34.41 -5.45
N TYR A 499 -36.46 -33.22 -5.45
CA TYR A 499 -36.82 -32.15 -6.38
C TYR A 499 -35.62 -31.41 -7.00
N GLY A 500 -34.38 -31.81 -6.72
CA GLY A 500 -33.17 -31.09 -7.17
C GLY A 500 -33.07 -29.69 -6.56
N ALA A 501 -33.70 -29.47 -5.41
CA ALA A 501 -33.67 -28.22 -4.69
C ALA A 501 -32.63 -28.28 -3.56
N VAL A 502 -31.95 -27.21 -3.32
CA VAL A 502 -31.09 -27.01 -2.15
C VAL A 502 -31.84 -26.13 -1.16
N SER A 503 -31.87 -26.54 0.10
CA SER A 503 -32.50 -25.77 1.18
C SER A 503 -31.46 -25.37 2.21
N ALA A 504 -31.58 -24.16 2.77
CA ALA A 504 -30.72 -23.69 3.83
C ALA A 504 -31.51 -23.22 5.06
N GLU A 505 -31.09 -23.63 6.22
CA GLU A 505 -31.42 -22.93 7.47
C GLU A 505 -30.40 -21.85 7.73
N ILE A 506 -30.86 -20.67 8.14
CA ILE A 506 -30.03 -19.49 8.38
C ILE A 506 -30.27 -18.90 9.75
N LYS A 507 -29.23 -18.28 10.31
CA LYS A 507 -29.33 -17.44 11.51
C LYS A 507 -29.11 -15.98 11.10
N TYR A 508 -29.94 -15.10 11.65
CA TYR A 508 -29.75 -13.66 11.57
C TYR A 508 -29.25 -13.16 12.91
N LEU A 509 -27.97 -12.83 12.97
CA LEU A 509 -27.28 -12.41 14.18
C LEU A 509 -27.39 -10.90 14.35
N LEU A 510 -27.95 -10.46 15.46
CA LEU A 510 -28.16 -9.06 15.80
C LEU A 510 -27.32 -8.65 17.02
N PRO A 511 -26.87 -7.40 17.09
CA PRO A 511 -26.25 -6.88 18.30
C PRO A 511 -27.23 -6.91 19.47
N LYS A 512 -26.74 -7.29 20.66
CA LYS A 512 -27.56 -7.36 21.88
C LYS A 512 -28.25 -6.02 22.17
N GLY A 513 -29.55 -6.07 22.37
CA GLY A 513 -30.36 -4.88 22.64
C GLY A 513 -30.77 -4.07 21.40
N SER A 514 -30.41 -4.49 20.20
CA SER A 514 -30.93 -3.89 18.97
C SER A 514 -32.33 -4.39 18.66
N GLU A 515 -33.16 -3.53 18.01
CA GLU A 515 -34.43 -3.96 17.48
C GLU A 515 -34.24 -4.71 16.16
N GLN A 516 -35.05 -5.74 15.93
CA GLN A 516 -35.08 -6.47 14.68
C GLN A 516 -35.48 -5.53 13.52
N ASP A 517 -34.62 -5.41 12.53
CA ASP A 517 -34.74 -4.47 11.42
C ASP A 517 -35.25 -5.09 10.10
N ILE A 518 -35.48 -6.40 10.08
CA ILE A 518 -36.06 -7.14 8.97
C ILE A 518 -36.94 -8.28 9.50
N SER A 519 -38.06 -8.57 8.83
CA SER A 519 -38.88 -9.73 9.18
C SER A 519 -38.36 -11.00 8.51
N GLU A 520 -38.75 -12.15 9.05
CA GLU A 520 -38.43 -13.46 8.47
C GLU A 520 -38.91 -13.58 7.01
N GLU A 521 -40.12 -13.16 6.73
CA GLU A 521 -40.71 -13.20 5.38
C GLU A 521 -39.91 -12.31 4.39
N GLN A 522 -39.49 -11.12 4.83
CA GLN A 522 -38.68 -10.23 4.01
C GLN A 522 -37.29 -10.82 3.77
N LEU A 523 -36.68 -11.42 4.78
CA LEU A 523 -35.36 -12.03 4.67
C LEU A 523 -35.39 -13.23 3.73
N ARG A 524 -36.40 -14.13 3.86
CA ARG A 524 -36.60 -15.22 2.95
C ARG A 524 -36.73 -14.73 1.50
N LYS A 525 -37.60 -13.75 1.25
CA LYS A 525 -37.82 -13.16 -0.08
C LYS A 525 -36.59 -12.56 -0.71
N LEU A 526 -35.66 -12.06 0.09
CA LEU A 526 -34.39 -11.48 -0.39
C LEU A 526 -33.35 -12.56 -0.72
N LEU A 527 -33.36 -13.66 0.02
CA LEU A 527 -32.36 -14.72 -0.09
C LEU A 527 -32.82 -15.90 -0.95
N ASP A 528 -34.13 -16.22 -1.00
CA ASP A 528 -34.65 -17.22 -1.91
C ASP A 528 -34.28 -16.88 -3.35
N THR A 529 -33.78 -17.85 -4.10
CA THR A 529 -33.37 -17.65 -5.49
C THR A 529 -33.63 -18.88 -6.33
N GLU A 530 -33.74 -18.68 -7.63
CA GLU A 530 -33.81 -19.75 -8.62
C GLU A 530 -32.53 -19.72 -9.46
N PHE A 531 -31.83 -20.83 -9.52
CA PHE A 531 -30.60 -21.00 -10.28
C PHE A 531 -30.82 -22.09 -11.36
N LYS A 532 -30.71 -21.72 -12.64
CA LYS A 532 -30.88 -22.67 -13.77
C LYS A 532 -32.11 -23.58 -13.65
N PHE A 533 -33.22 -23.03 -13.15
CA PHE A 533 -34.48 -23.76 -12.88
C PHE A 533 -34.51 -24.62 -11.60
N ASN A 534 -33.46 -24.61 -10.80
CA ASN A 534 -33.44 -25.27 -9.49
C ASN A 534 -33.59 -24.24 -8.37
N PRO A 535 -34.60 -24.39 -7.50
CA PRO A 535 -34.77 -23.41 -6.41
C PRO A 535 -33.73 -23.61 -5.32
N MET A 536 -33.24 -22.50 -4.80
CA MET A 536 -32.57 -22.40 -3.52
C MET A 536 -33.53 -21.75 -2.53
N VAL A 537 -33.90 -22.46 -1.49
CA VAL A 537 -34.97 -22.06 -0.57
C VAL A 537 -34.43 -21.94 0.84
N VAL A 538 -34.73 -20.82 1.50
CA VAL A 538 -34.49 -20.68 2.93
C VAL A 538 -35.59 -21.42 3.70
N SER A 539 -35.25 -22.58 4.25
CA SER A 539 -36.21 -23.48 4.94
C SER A 539 -36.52 -23.00 6.36
N GLY A 540 -35.54 -22.38 7.04
CA GLY A 540 -35.68 -21.87 8.40
C GLY A 540 -34.88 -20.56 8.61
N VAL A 541 -35.40 -19.68 9.47
CA VAL A 541 -34.71 -18.46 9.92
C VAL A 541 -34.77 -18.39 11.42
N LYS A 542 -33.60 -18.32 12.05
CA LYS A 542 -33.49 -18.09 13.49
C LYS A 542 -32.90 -16.67 13.71
N PHE A 543 -33.54 -15.89 14.58
CA PHE A 543 -33.01 -14.58 14.99
C PHE A 543 -32.31 -14.75 16.34
N GLU A 544 -31.02 -14.42 16.37
CA GLU A 544 -30.20 -14.51 17.57
C GLU A 544 -29.59 -13.15 17.92
N TYR A 545 -29.53 -12.85 19.21
CA TYR A 545 -28.99 -11.60 19.72
C TYR A 545 -27.67 -11.91 20.46
N LEU A 546 -26.57 -11.43 19.89
CA LEU A 546 -25.23 -11.66 20.40
C LEU A 546 -24.80 -10.61 21.39
#